data_e735f85bd195008cac32ca506bb3037e
#
_entry.id   e735f85bd195008cac32ca506bb3037e
#
_cell.length_a   1.000
_cell.length_b   1.000
_cell.length_c   1.000
_cell.angle_alpha   90.00
_cell.angle_beta   90.00
_cell.angle_gamma   90.00
#
_symmetry.space_group_name_H-M   'P 1'
#
loop_
_entity.id
_entity.type
_entity.pdbx_description
1 polymer ?
#
loop_
_entity_poly.entity_id
_entity_poly.type
_entity_poly.pdbx_seq_one_letter_code
_entity_poly.pdbx_strand_id
1 'polypeptide(L)'
;MNKIIFTLAAVMAMCLAACAQNDKGEKSMGNESKPLVVYFSATGTTARAARTIAEATGGTLREIAPRQAYTAADLDWNDRRSRSSVEMDDPAARPALKGGRLDVAAHDVIFIGYPIWWDQAPRVINTFVESHDLRGKTLVPFATSGGSGIDNSVKELRKAYPELDWRDGKLLNGASRAAIQEWAAAAAER
;
A
#
# COMPACT_ATOMS: atom_id res chain seq x y z
N MET A 1 -23.43 -84.80 34.02
CA MET A 1 -23.30 -83.72 35.02
C MET A 1 -23.07 -82.42 34.30
N ASN A 2 -24.07 -81.76 34.31
CA ASN A 2 -24.44 -80.38 33.85
C ASN A 2 -23.39 -79.32 33.90
N LYS A 3 -23.38 -78.50 32.93
CA LYS A 3 -23.36 -77.06 33.19
C LYS A 3 -23.78 -76.28 31.95
N ILE A 4 -24.87 -75.61 32.12
CA ILE A 4 -25.53 -74.65 31.28
C ILE A 4 -24.68 -73.39 31.27
N ILE A 5 -24.35 -72.89 30.07
CA ILE A 5 -23.73 -71.57 29.91
C ILE A 5 -24.73 -70.67 29.24
N PHE A 6 -25.23 -69.68 29.97
CA PHE A 6 -26.07 -68.59 29.48
C PHE A 6 -25.23 -67.60 28.73
N THR A 7 -25.49 -67.49 27.48
CA THR A 7 -24.98 -66.38 26.69
C THR A 7 -25.96 -65.24 26.75
N LEU A 8 -25.57 -64.14 27.40
CA LEU A 8 -26.31 -62.91 27.49
C LEU A 8 -25.96 -62.09 26.24
N ALA A 9 -26.88 -62.01 25.28
CA ALA A 9 -26.75 -61.12 24.14
C ALA A 9 -27.10 -59.66 24.54
N ALA A 10 -26.12 -58.83 24.70
CA ALA A 10 -26.32 -57.38 24.88
C ALA A 10 -26.63 -56.76 23.55
N VAL A 11 -27.85 -56.36 23.33
CA VAL A 11 -28.27 -55.50 22.20
C VAL A 11 -27.83 -54.12 22.50
N MET A 12 -26.77 -53.69 21.85
CA MET A 12 -26.30 -52.33 21.90
C MET A 12 -27.01 -51.49 20.83
N ALA A 13 -28.06 -50.80 21.25
CA ALA A 13 -28.74 -49.82 20.40
C ALA A 13 -27.81 -48.64 20.13
N MET A 14 -27.24 -48.58 18.95
CA MET A 14 -26.52 -47.39 18.46
C MET A 14 -27.52 -46.29 18.12
N CYS A 15 -27.68 -45.35 19.03
CA CYS A 15 -28.25 -44.04 18.68
C CYS A 15 -27.27 -43.30 17.79
N LEU A 16 -27.48 -43.36 16.49
CA LEU A 16 -26.87 -42.44 15.52
C LEU A 16 -27.54 -41.07 15.71
N ALA A 17 -26.99 -40.27 16.62
CA ALA A 17 -27.25 -38.85 16.65
C ALA A 17 -26.51 -38.25 15.45
N ALA A 18 -27.26 -38.00 14.39
CA ALA A 18 -26.79 -37.16 13.30
C ALA A 18 -26.58 -35.75 13.83
N CYS A 19 -25.37 -35.44 14.26
CA CYS A 19 -24.93 -34.05 14.39
C CYS A 19 -24.89 -33.47 12.99
N ALA A 20 -25.98 -32.81 12.60
CA ALA A 20 -25.94 -31.85 11.53
C ALA A 20 -24.98 -30.74 11.99
N GLN A 21 -23.70 -30.88 11.69
CA GLN A 21 -22.77 -29.78 11.74
C GLN A 21 -23.23 -28.78 10.71
N ASN A 22 -23.79 -27.70 11.23
CA ASN A 22 -24.05 -26.48 10.48
C ASN A 22 -22.67 -25.92 10.13
N ASP A 23 -22.16 -26.32 8.98
CA ASP A 23 -20.98 -25.75 8.37
C ASP A 23 -21.33 -24.33 7.96
N LYS A 24 -21.38 -23.44 8.99
CA LYS A 24 -21.14 -22.03 8.73
C LYS A 24 -19.71 -21.98 8.24
N GLY A 25 -19.57 -21.87 6.91
CA GLY A 25 -18.30 -21.68 6.27
C GLY A 25 -17.49 -20.66 7.07
N GLU A 26 -16.54 -21.14 7.84
CA GLU A 26 -15.40 -20.32 8.23
C GLU A 26 -14.82 -19.85 6.92
N LYS A 27 -15.15 -18.60 6.59
CA LYS A 27 -14.38 -17.84 5.62
C LYS A 27 -12.95 -18.00 6.10
N SER A 28 -12.20 -18.87 5.44
CA SER A 28 -10.75 -18.94 5.62
C SER A 28 -10.27 -17.49 5.64
N MET A 29 -9.85 -17.01 6.80
CA MET A 29 -9.10 -15.77 6.89
C MET A 29 -7.81 -16.06 6.15
N GLY A 30 -7.87 -15.92 4.81
CA GLY A 30 -6.69 -15.86 4.00
C GLY A 30 -5.80 -14.85 4.69
N ASN A 31 -4.54 -15.18 4.85
CA ASN A 31 -3.53 -14.31 5.42
C ASN A 31 -3.48 -13.05 4.54
N GLU A 32 -4.37 -12.06 4.84
CA GLU A 32 -4.42 -10.81 4.09
C GLU A 32 -3.05 -10.19 4.19
N SER A 33 -2.40 -10.03 3.03
CA SER A 33 -1.07 -9.46 3.00
C SER A 33 -1.15 -8.03 3.52
N LYS A 34 -0.32 -7.71 4.52
CA LYS A 34 -0.26 -6.35 5.06
C LYS A 34 0.09 -5.37 3.94
N PRO A 35 -0.58 -4.21 3.87
CA PRO A 35 -0.21 -3.20 2.89
C PRO A 35 1.24 -2.75 3.03
N LEU A 36 1.84 -2.37 1.90
CA LEU A 36 3.11 -1.66 1.88
C LEU A 36 2.83 -0.16 1.74
N VAL A 37 3.42 0.65 2.60
CA VAL A 37 3.32 2.11 2.52
C VAL A 37 4.68 2.66 2.14
N VAL A 38 4.84 3.02 0.87
CA VAL A 38 6.05 3.67 0.37
C VAL A 38 5.83 5.17 0.23
N TYR A 39 6.86 5.96 0.49
CA TYR A 39 6.73 7.40 0.35
C TYR A 39 8.08 8.07 0.05
N PHE A 40 8.02 9.14 -0.72
CA PHE A 40 9.07 10.15 -0.82
C PHE A 40 8.65 11.39 -0.03
N SER A 41 9.57 11.97 0.73
CA SER A 41 9.30 13.18 1.51
C SER A 41 10.55 14.04 1.65
N ALA A 42 10.57 15.19 0.97
CA ALA A 42 11.70 16.12 1.04
C ALA A 42 11.71 16.95 2.35
N THR A 43 10.53 17.27 2.91
CA THR A 43 10.38 18.18 4.07
C THR A 43 9.72 17.52 5.28
N GLY A 44 9.45 16.22 5.23
CA GLY A 44 8.84 15.46 6.31
C GLY A 44 7.30 15.49 6.33
N THR A 45 6.63 16.29 5.50
CA THR A 45 5.16 16.41 5.50
C THR A 45 4.50 15.13 5.01
N THR A 46 4.90 14.60 3.87
CA THR A 46 4.41 13.32 3.33
C THR A 46 4.76 12.15 4.28
N ALA A 47 5.94 12.19 4.89
CA ALA A 47 6.36 11.17 5.87
C ALA A 47 5.43 11.07 7.09
N ARG A 48 4.88 12.19 7.56
CA ARG A 48 3.89 12.17 8.66
C ARG A 48 2.61 11.48 8.25
N ALA A 49 2.08 11.79 7.06
CA ALA A 49 0.90 11.13 6.51
C ALA A 49 1.14 9.62 6.31
N ALA A 50 2.29 9.24 5.75
CA ALA A 50 2.68 7.86 5.54
C ALA A 50 2.71 7.04 6.83
N ARG A 51 3.25 7.59 7.92
CA ARG A 51 3.22 6.95 9.24
C ARG A 51 1.81 6.70 9.73
N THR A 52 0.92 7.69 9.60
CA THR A 52 -0.48 7.54 10.01
C THR A 52 -1.20 6.44 9.22
N ILE A 53 -0.94 6.34 7.91
CA ILE A 53 -1.49 5.28 7.05
C ILE A 53 -0.95 3.90 7.50
N ALA A 54 0.36 3.77 7.70
CA ALA A 54 0.96 2.51 8.12
C ALA A 54 0.43 2.03 9.48
N GLU A 55 0.25 2.94 10.44
CA GLU A 55 -0.34 2.64 11.74
C GLU A 55 -1.81 2.19 11.63
N ALA A 56 -2.59 2.85 10.78
CA ALA A 56 -4.01 2.53 10.58
C ALA A 56 -4.23 1.17 9.91
N THR A 57 -3.34 0.80 8.99
CA THR A 57 -3.47 -0.42 8.18
C THR A 57 -2.63 -1.59 8.70
N GLY A 58 -1.82 -1.37 9.74
CA GLY A 58 -0.80 -2.34 10.17
C GLY A 58 0.26 -2.59 9.10
N GLY A 59 0.38 -1.67 8.13
CA GLY A 59 1.22 -1.79 6.95
C GLY A 59 2.72 -1.62 7.24
N THR A 60 3.53 -2.13 6.31
CA THR A 60 4.98 -1.96 6.35
C THR A 60 5.35 -0.60 5.77
N LEU A 61 6.04 0.24 6.54
CA LEU A 61 6.46 1.58 6.10
C LEU A 61 7.86 1.55 5.50
N ARG A 62 8.05 2.13 4.31
CA ARG A 62 9.35 2.27 3.63
C ARG A 62 9.48 3.63 2.96
N GLU A 63 10.65 4.23 3.07
CA GLU A 63 10.98 5.48 2.39
C GLU A 63 11.56 5.20 1.00
N ILE A 64 11.06 5.92 0.00
CA ILE A 64 11.67 6.05 -1.32
C ILE A 64 12.73 7.15 -1.19
N ALA A 65 13.94 6.78 -0.78
CA ALA A 65 15.00 7.72 -0.54
C ALA A 65 15.85 7.93 -1.82
N PRO A 66 15.99 9.17 -2.33
CA PRO A 66 16.93 9.45 -3.40
C PRO A 66 18.37 9.22 -2.90
N ARG A 67 19.26 8.75 -3.78
CA ARG A 67 20.68 8.54 -3.42
C ARG A 67 21.32 9.83 -2.91
N GLN A 68 21.00 10.95 -3.53
CA GLN A 68 21.39 12.27 -3.08
C GLN A 68 20.15 12.98 -2.52
N ALA A 69 20.15 13.26 -1.23
CA ALA A 69 19.07 14.01 -0.59
C ALA A 69 18.91 15.40 -1.23
N TYR A 70 17.69 15.91 -1.24
CA TYR A 70 17.42 17.27 -1.69
C TYR A 70 17.77 18.26 -0.59
N THR A 71 18.58 19.27 -0.94
CA THR A 71 18.85 20.42 -0.09
C THR A 71 17.75 21.48 -0.24
N ALA A 72 17.76 22.50 0.61
CA ALA A 72 16.84 23.63 0.44
C ALA A 72 17.00 24.34 -0.92
N ALA A 73 18.23 24.46 -1.42
CA ALA A 73 18.51 25.04 -2.74
C ALA A 73 17.99 24.13 -3.86
N ASP A 74 18.06 22.80 -3.71
CA ASP A 74 17.50 21.86 -4.69
C ASP A 74 15.97 21.94 -4.78
N LEU A 75 15.32 22.42 -3.74
CA LEU A 75 13.85 22.53 -3.62
C LEU A 75 13.32 23.94 -3.94
N ASP A 76 14.18 24.89 -4.29
CA ASP A 76 13.74 26.23 -4.67
C ASP A 76 13.00 26.21 -6.01
N TRP A 77 11.68 26.13 -5.94
CA TRP A 77 10.81 26.11 -7.12
C TRP A 77 10.78 27.43 -7.90
N ASN A 78 11.34 28.53 -7.34
CA ASN A 78 11.51 29.81 -8.05
C ASN A 78 12.80 29.84 -8.88
N ASP A 79 13.80 29.01 -8.56
CA ASP A 79 14.98 28.85 -9.38
C ASP A 79 14.79 27.75 -10.43
N ARG A 80 14.68 28.12 -11.70
CA ARG A 80 14.59 27.16 -12.81
C ARG A 80 15.78 26.23 -12.93
N ARG A 81 16.92 26.55 -12.30
CA ARG A 81 18.14 25.74 -12.28
C ARG A 81 18.22 24.86 -11.04
N SER A 82 17.29 24.99 -10.10
CA SER A 82 17.23 24.09 -8.96
C SER A 82 17.05 22.65 -9.44
N ARG A 83 17.56 21.71 -8.69
CA ARG A 83 17.49 20.29 -9.06
C ARG A 83 16.05 19.82 -9.26
N SER A 84 15.13 20.20 -8.39
CA SER A 84 13.73 19.84 -8.54
C SER A 84 13.11 20.42 -9.81
N SER A 85 13.42 21.69 -10.17
CA SER A 85 12.95 22.31 -11.41
C SER A 85 13.48 21.56 -12.64
N VAL A 86 14.78 21.30 -12.68
CA VAL A 86 15.42 20.57 -13.80
C VAL A 86 14.86 19.16 -13.96
N GLU A 87 14.71 18.42 -12.84
CA GLU A 87 14.14 17.07 -12.88
C GLU A 87 12.67 17.08 -13.36
N MET A 88 11.87 18.06 -12.95
CA MET A 88 10.47 18.12 -13.36
C MET A 88 10.29 18.59 -14.80
N ASP A 89 11.17 19.42 -15.33
CA ASP A 89 11.17 19.84 -16.74
C ASP A 89 11.56 18.68 -17.69
N ASP A 90 12.28 17.67 -17.21
CA ASP A 90 12.65 16.47 -17.97
C ASP A 90 11.76 15.27 -17.63
N PRO A 91 10.82 14.87 -18.50
CA PRO A 91 10.00 13.68 -18.28
C PRO A 91 10.80 12.37 -18.20
N ALA A 92 12.01 12.34 -18.73
CA ALA A 92 12.90 11.17 -18.71
C ALA A 92 13.81 11.12 -17.48
N ALA A 93 13.84 12.17 -16.65
CA ALA A 93 14.66 12.19 -15.45
C ALA A 93 14.30 11.02 -14.51
N ARG A 94 15.33 10.31 -14.05
CA ARG A 94 15.20 9.18 -13.11
C ARG A 94 16.24 9.31 -12.00
N PRO A 95 15.98 10.14 -10.98
CA PRO A 95 16.87 10.28 -9.84
C PRO A 95 17.15 8.92 -9.20
N ALA A 96 18.42 8.58 -9.04
CA ALA A 96 18.81 7.28 -8.47
C ALA A 96 18.34 7.16 -7.02
N LEU A 97 17.85 5.98 -6.66
CA LEU A 97 17.43 5.65 -5.30
C LEU A 97 18.60 5.17 -4.45
N LYS A 98 18.50 5.38 -3.15
CA LYS A 98 19.40 4.84 -2.14
C LYS A 98 18.93 3.43 -1.76
N GLY A 99 19.86 2.48 -1.68
CA GLY A 99 19.54 1.10 -1.31
C GLY A 99 19.16 0.22 -2.51
N GLY A 100 18.77 -1.02 -2.21
CA GLY A 100 18.32 -1.99 -3.20
C GLY A 100 16.82 -1.92 -3.45
N ARG A 101 16.33 -2.86 -4.27
CA ARG A 101 14.90 -3.03 -4.50
C ARG A 101 14.22 -3.46 -3.20
N LEU A 102 13.04 -2.90 -2.95
CA LEU A 102 12.17 -3.35 -1.87
C LEU A 102 11.52 -4.68 -2.28
N ASP A 103 11.29 -5.54 -1.30
CA ASP A 103 10.44 -6.72 -1.52
C ASP A 103 8.98 -6.26 -1.56
N VAL A 104 8.45 -6.13 -2.76
CA VAL A 104 7.04 -5.78 -3.02
C VAL A 104 6.17 -7.02 -3.23
N ALA A 105 6.78 -8.20 -3.38
CA ALA A 105 6.06 -9.43 -3.74
C ALA A 105 5.05 -9.84 -2.67
N ALA A 106 5.40 -9.66 -1.39
CA ALA A 106 4.57 -10.02 -0.24
C ALA A 106 3.37 -9.10 -0.01
N HIS A 107 3.18 -8.06 -0.84
CA HIS A 107 2.16 -7.04 -0.63
C HIS A 107 1.24 -6.94 -1.85
N ASP A 108 -0.06 -6.97 -1.61
CA ASP A 108 -1.06 -6.84 -2.67
C ASP A 108 -1.52 -5.40 -2.87
N VAL A 109 -1.56 -4.63 -1.77
CA VAL A 109 -1.90 -3.21 -1.76
C VAL A 109 -0.65 -2.39 -1.42
N ILE A 110 -0.35 -1.40 -2.26
CA ILE A 110 0.80 -0.52 -2.09
C ILE A 110 0.32 0.94 -2.09
N PHE A 111 0.41 1.58 -0.94
CA PHE A 111 0.24 3.02 -0.84
C PHE A 111 1.51 3.72 -1.32
N ILE A 112 1.36 4.71 -2.23
CA ILE A 112 2.49 5.46 -2.78
C ILE A 112 2.32 6.94 -2.46
N GLY A 113 3.17 7.47 -1.58
CA GLY A 113 3.10 8.82 -1.07
C GLY A 113 4.15 9.76 -1.67
N TYR A 114 3.74 11.00 -2.00
CA TYR A 114 4.67 11.99 -2.55
C TYR A 114 4.20 13.43 -2.30
N PRO A 115 5.13 14.41 -2.24
CA PRO A 115 4.77 15.81 -2.40
C PRO A 115 4.44 16.09 -3.87
N ILE A 116 3.44 16.91 -4.16
CA ILE A 116 3.17 17.32 -5.54
C ILE A 116 4.16 18.42 -5.94
N TRP A 117 4.87 18.19 -7.03
CA TRP A 117 5.78 19.15 -7.68
C TRP A 117 5.27 19.45 -9.09
N TRP A 118 5.07 20.73 -9.45
CA TRP A 118 4.53 21.14 -10.76
C TRP A 118 3.33 20.30 -11.20
N ASP A 119 2.38 20.14 -10.26
CA ASP A 119 1.12 19.39 -10.46
C ASP A 119 1.30 17.89 -10.82
N GLN A 120 2.49 17.33 -10.59
CA GLN A 120 2.85 15.94 -10.88
C GLN A 120 3.51 15.27 -9.68
N ALA A 121 3.67 13.95 -9.77
CA ALA A 121 4.54 13.20 -8.86
C ALA A 121 6.01 13.52 -9.18
N PRO A 122 6.91 13.69 -8.18
CA PRO A 122 8.33 13.87 -8.41
C PRO A 122 8.95 12.69 -9.16
N ARG A 123 9.94 12.94 -10.00
CA ARG A 123 10.58 11.93 -10.86
C ARG A 123 11.16 10.73 -10.10
N VAL A 124 11.49 10.89 -8.83
CA VAL A 124 11.90 9.80 -7.95
C VAL A 124 10.82 8.72 -7.79
N ILE A 125 9.54 9.08 -7.93
CA ILE A 125 8.42 8.14 -7.93
C ILE A 125 8.42 7.30 -9.22
N ASN A 126 8.71 7.91 -10.37
CA ASN A 126 8.87 7.17 -11.62
C ASN A 126 10.03 6.16 -11.51
N THR A 127 11.16 6.55 -10.91
CA THR A 127 12.28 5.62 -10.65
C THR A 127 11.83 4.44 -9.79
N PHE A 128 11.04 4.69 -8.74
CA PHE A 128 10.52 3.62 -7.88
C PHE A 128 9.61 2.67 -8.66
N VAL A 129 8.62 3.20 -9.39
CA VAL A 129 7.67 2.39 -10.17
C VAL A 129 8.39 1.51 -11.18
N GLU A 130 9.36 2.05 -11.91
CA GLU A 130 10.10 1.33 -12.95
C GLU A 130 11.12 0.32 -12.40
N SER A 131 11.55 0.49 -11.16
CA SER A 131 12.53 -0.41 -10.54
C SER A 131 11.92 -1.62 -9.82
N HIS A 132 10.58 -1.70 -9.73
CA HIS A 132 9.87 -2.77 -9.02
C HIS A 132 8.81 -3.42 -9.92
N ASP A 133 8.54 -4.71 -9.75
CA ASP A 133 7.42 -5.37 -10.42
C ASP A 133 6.12 -5.14 -9.63
N LEU A 134 5.35 -4.15 -10.08
CA LEU A 134 4.10 -3.73 -9.45
C LEU A 134 2.86 -4.30 -10.15
N ARG A 135 3.02 -5.16 -11.15
CA ARG A 135 1.90 -5.78 -11.86
C ARG A 135 1.07 -6.65 -10.92
N GLY A 136 -0.24 -6.57 -11.07
CA GLY A 136 -1.18 -7.29 -10.20
C GLY A 136 -1.28 -6.75 -8.76
N LYS A 137 -0.62 -5.61 -8.47
CA LYS A 137 -0.74 -4.90 -7.19
C LYS A 137 -1.74 -3.77 -7.34
N THR A 138 -2.52 -3.51 -6.30
CA THR A 138 -3.37 -2.32 -6.21
C THR A 138 -2.53 -1.15 -5.69
N LEU A 139 -2.40 -0.10 -6.49
CA LEU A 139 -1.60 1.09 -6.17
C LEU A 139 -2.53 2.22 -5.70
N VAL A 140 -2.32 2.69 -4.48
CA VAL A 140 -3.13 3.72 -3.84
C VAL A 140 -2.29 4.99 -3.63
N PRO A 141 -2.38 5.99 -4.53
CA PRO A 141 -1.64 7.24 -4.37
C PRO A 141 -2.15 8.07 -3.20
N PHE A 142 -1.23 8.72 -2.48
CA PHE A 142 -1.57 9.81 -1.58
C PHE A 142 -0.54 10.92 -1.69
N ALA A 143 -0.98 12.15 -1.51
CA ALA A 143 -0.08 13.27 -1.70
C ALA A 143 -0.24 14.36 -0.65
N THR A 144 0.80 15.17 -0.54
CA THR A 144 0.79 16.47 0.13
C THR A 144 1.20 17.55 -0.86
N SER A 145 0.64 18.76 -0.75
CA SER A 145 0.89 19.82 -1.72
C SER A 145 0.87 21.19 -1.06
N GLY A 146 1.57 22.15 -1.65
CA GLY A 146 1.46 23.56 -1.31
C GLY A 146 0.23 24.26 -1.89
N GLY A 147 -0.42 23.66 -2.93
CA GLY A 147 -1.57 24.30 -3.60
C GLY A 147 -2.31 23.43 -4.61
N SER A 148 -1.62 22.49 -5.27
CA SER A 148 -2.24 21.61 -6.28
C SER A 148 -3.08 20.50 -5.67
N GLY A 149 -4.14 20.08 -6.37
CA GLY A 149 -4.86 18.83 -6.12
C GLY A 149 -4.04 17.59 -6.51
N ILE A 150 -4.56 16.40 -6.22
CA ILE A 150 -3.87 15.14 -6.54
C ILE A 150 -4.24 14.60 -7.94
N ASP A 151 -5.35 15.02 -8.49
CA ASP A 151 -5.99 14.39 -9.66
C ASP A 151 -5.09 14.36 -10.89
N ASN A 152 -4.42 15.49 -11.20
CA ASN A 152 -3.53 15.55 -12.35
C ASN A 152 -2.31 14.65 -12.17
N SER A 153 -1.71 14.61 -10.98
CA SER A 153 -0.55 13.75 -10.73
C SER A 153 -0.90 12.26 -10.88
N VAL A 154 -2.07 11.82 -10.44
CA VAL A 154 -2.57 10.45 -10.64
C VAL A 154 -2.86 10.16 -12.11
N LYS A 155 -3.47 11.12 -12.82
CA LYS A 155 -3.72 11.02 -14.27
C LYS A 155 -2.42 10.81 -15.05
N GLU A 156 -1.37 11.56 -14.75
CA GLU A 156 -0.08 11.43 -15.41
C GLU A 156 0.61 10.09 -15.06
N LEU A 157 0.49 9.59 -13.84
CA LEU A 157 0.96 8.25 -13.47
C LEU A 157 0.22 7.15 -14.23
N ARG A 158 -1.12 7.22 -14.32
CA ARG A 158 -1.94 6.27 -15.11
C ARG A 158 -1.56 6.29 -16.60
N LYS A 159 -1.28 7.46 -17.15
CA LYS A 159 -0.85 7.62 -18.54
C LYS A 159 0.53 7.03 -18.79
N ALA A 160 1.45 7.21 -17.85
CA ALA A 160 2.82 6.70 -17.95
C ALA A 160 2.90 5.17 -17.75
N TYR A 161 2.02 4.61 -16.92
CA TYR A 161 2.03 3.19 -16.54
C TYR A 161 0.60 2.60 -16.61
N PRO A 162 0.03 2.48 -17.82
CA PRO A 162 -1.36 2.07 -18.01
C PRO A 162 -1.62 0.60 -17.68
N GLU A 163 -0.56 -0.21 -17.57
CA GLU A 163 -0.64 -1.63 -17.19
C GLU A 163 -0.79 -1.87 -15.68
N LEU A 164 -0.66 -0.80 -14.86
CA LEU A 164 -0.74 -0.90 -13.41
C LEU A 164 -2.13 -0.47 -12.90
N ASP A 165 -2.61 -1.14 -11.84
CA ASP A 165 -3.92 -0.84 -11.21
C ASP A 165 -3.81 0.35 -10.25
N TRP A 166 -3.94 1.56 -10.79
CA TRP A 166 -3.96 2.79 -10.02
C TRP A 166 -5.36 3.11 -9.51
N ARG A 167 -5.53 3.17 -8.20
CA ARG A 167 -6.75 3.69 -7.56
C ARG A 167 -6.78 5.22 -7.58
N ASP A 168 -7.93 5.77 -7.24
CA ASP A 168 -8.02 7.21 -7.01
C ASP A 168 -7.20 7.60 -5.79
N GLY A 169 -6.42 8.65 -5.95
CA GLY A 169 -5.55 9.14 -4.90
C GLY A 169 -6.28 10.06 -3.92
N LYS A 170 -5.61 10.36 -2.80
CA LYS A 170 -6.11 11.35 -1.83
C LYS A 170 -5.06 12.38 -1.46
N LEU A 171 -5.44 13.66 -1.56
CA LEU A 171 -4.67 14.76 -1.01
C LEU A 171 -4.89 14.80 0.51
N LEU A 172 -3.80 14.77 1.28
CA LEU A 172 -3.86 14.68 2.74
C LEU A 172 -3.45 15.97 3.47
N ASN A 173 -3.39 17.10 2.75
CA ASN A 173 -3.15 18.39 3.36
C ASN A 173 -4.26 18.76 4.35
N GLY A 174 -3.86 19.12 5.56
CA GLY A 174 -4.81 19.53 6.58
C GLY A 174 -5.78 18.44 7.06
N ALA A 175 -5.68 17.22 6.53
CA ALA A 175 -6.49 16.11 7.00
C ALA A 175 -6.14 15.75 8.45
N SER A 176 -7.17 15.55 9.28
CA SER A 176 -6.97 15.08 10.64
C SER A 176 -6.44 13.64 10.63
N ARG A 177 -5.76 13.26 11.71
CA ARG A 177 -5.28 11.87 11.87
C ARG A 177 -6.42 10.86 11.69
N ALA A 178 -7.61 11.12 12.28
CA ALA A 178 -8.77 10.26 12.16
C ALA A 178 -9.25 10.13 10.71
N ALA A 179 -9.33 11.23 9.96
CA ALA A 179 -9.73 11.20 8.55
C ALA A 179 -8.72 10.44 7.66
N ILE A 180 -7.42 10.52 7.98
CA ILE A 180 -6.40 9.72 7.28
C ILE A 180 -6.58 8.23 7.60
N GLN A 181 -6.81 7.89 8.87
CA GLN A 181 -6.99 6.50 9.31
C GLN A 181 -8.22 5.86 8.66
N GLU A 182 -9.37 6.53 8.67
CA GLU A 182 -10.61 6.06 8.05
C GLU A 182 -10.42 5.81 6.55
N TRP A 183 -9.85 6.80 5.84
CA TRP A 183 -9.57 6.65 4.41
C TRP A 183 -8.60 5.51 4.12
N ALA A 184 -7.53 5.38 4.90
CA ALA A 184 -6.52 4.36 4.66
C ALA A 184 -7.06 2.95 4.90
N ALA A 185 -7.90 2.75 5.93
CA ALA A 185 -8.55 1.48 6.20
C ALA A 185 -9.46 1.07 5.02
N ALA A 186 -10.32 1.99 4.56
CA ALA A 186 -11.20 1.74 3.41
C ALA A 186 -10.42 1.49 2.10
N ALA A 187 -9.30 2.20 1.89
CA ALA A 187 -8.47 2.05 0.69
C ALA A 187 -7.59 0.77 0.70
N ALA A 188 -7.37 0.18 1.86
CA ALA A 188 -6.66 -1.10 2.00
C ALA A 188 -7.56 -2.32 1.71
N GLU A 189 -8.88 -2.16 1.74
CA GLU A 189 -9.84 -3.20 1.36
C GLU A 189 -9.83 -3.34 -0.19
N ARG A 190 -9.89 -4.58 -0.67
CA ARG A 190 -9.85 -4.90 -2.13
C ARG A 190 -11.21 -4.81 -2.77
#